data_2686d3a47feb89fa7ce7a3b7badfe247
#
_entry.id   2686d3a47feb89fa7ce7a3b7badfe247
#
_cell.length_a   1.000
_cell.length_b   1.000
_cell.length_c   1.000
_cell.angle_alpha   90.00
_cell.angle_beta   90.00
_cell.angle_gamma   90.00
#
_symmetry.space_group_name_H-M   'P 1'
#
loop_
_entity.id
_entity.type
_entity.pdbx_description
1 polymer ?
#
loop_
_entity_poly.entity_id
_entity_poly.type
_entity_poly.pdbx_seq_one_letter_code
_entity_poly.pdbx_strand_id
1 'polypeptide(L)'
;MSHLIGRVVVGVHGTPGSLQALRFAVGHARALGVTLMPVIAWEPPGGDSAGRRYPPFLMDAWADAAEKRLLTAFDEALGGPPQDLPTLPMVVRGRPGEVLAAMADRDSDLLVVGRARRGRLHRAYYGSPPQYCLAHAGCAVIVVPPSRLTRELDDARSVWRWRHRSAGRAAQLDDLPEPGGAWAPWSARPPPPAP
;
A
#
# COMPACT_ATOMS: atom_id res chain seq x y z
N MET A 1 -29.84 -4.75 -19.05
CA MET A 1 -28.97 -5.89 -19.43
C MET A 1 -28.18 -6.26 -18.17
N SER A 2 -28.44 -7.44 -17.62
CA SER A 2 -27.69 -7.92 -16.43
C SER A 2 -26.26 -8.26 -16.88
N HIS A 3 -25.29 -7.42 -16.54
CA HIS A 3 -23.87 -7.72 -16.74
C HIS A 3 -23.51 -8.86 -15.79
N LEU A 4 -23.49 -10.09 -16.32
CA LEU A 4 -22.97 -11.24 -15.58
C LEU A 4 -21.47 -11.00 -15.38
N ILE A 5 -21.01 -11.06 -14.12
CA ILE A 5 -19.59 -10.99 -13.81
C ILE A 5 -18.92 -12.23 -14.41
N GLY A 6 -17.91 -12.01 -15.27
CA GLY A 6 -17.16 -13.06 -15.94
C GLY A 6 -15.85 -13.43 -15.26
N ARG A 7 -15.28 -12.49 -14.47
CA ARG A 7 -13.99 -12.65 -13.80
C ARG A 7 -13.88 -11.73 -12.60
N VAL A 8 -13.22 -12.19 -11.52
CA VAL A 8 -12.90 -11.35 -10.36
C VAL A 8 -11.40 -11.04 -10.38
N VAL A 9 -11.05 -9.78 -10.57
CA VAL A 9 -9.67 -9.27 -10.51
C VAL A 9 -9.42 -8.70 -9.11
N VAL A 10 -8.31 -9.06 -8.46
CA VAL A 10 -8.02 -8.56 -7.10
C VAL A 10 -6.58 -8.07 -6.97
N GLY A 11 -6.42 -6.85 -6.47
CA GLY A 11 -5.11 -6.26 -6.16
C GLY A 11 -4.53 -6.81 -4.87
N VAL A 12 -3.34 -7.45 -4.95
CA VAL A 12 -2.62 -8.07 -3.83
C VAL A 12 -1.32 -7.32 -3.55
N HIS A 13 -1.00 -7.11 -2.27
CA HIS A 13 0.26 -6.47 -1.86
C HIS A 13 0.82 -7.01 -0.52
N GLY A 14 0.16 -7.96 0.14
CA GLY A 14 0.56 -8.42 1.49
C GLY A 14 0.21 -7.48 2.64
N THR A 15 -0.54 -6.40 2.41
CA THR A 15 -1.05 -5.57 3.51
C THR A 15 -2.35 -6.15 4.09
N PRO A 16 -2.67 -5.91 5.38
CA PRO A 16 -3.91 -6.44 5.97
C PRO A 16 -5.17 -6.09 5.18
N GLY A 17 -5.21 -4.89 4.55
CA GLY A 17 -6.33 -4.49 3.69
C GLY A 17 -6.37 -5.29 2.38
N SER A 18 -5.22 -5.60 1.77
CA SER A 18 -5.18 -6.42 0.55
C SER A 18 -5.44 -7.90 0.84
N LEU A 19 -5.01 -8.42 1.99
CA LEU A 19 -5.35 -9.79 2.42
C LEU A 19 -6.86 -9.94 2.65
N GLN A 20 -7.50 -8.92 3.23
CA GLN A 20 -8.96 -8.92 3.38
C GLN A 20 -9.67 -8.84 2.01
N ALA A 21 -9.13 -8.05 1.08
CA ALA A 21 -9.63 -7.98 -0.29
C ALA A 21 -9.49 -9.33 -1.02
N LEU A 22 -8.38 -10.03 -0.82
CA LEU A 22 -8.15 -11.36 -1.37
C LEU A 22 -9.18 -12.37 -0.85
N ARG A 23 -9.43 -12.41 0.48
CA ARG A 23 -10.48 -13.27 1.08
C ARG A 23 -11.85 -12.98 0.49
N PHE A 24 -12.19 -11.71 0.37
CA PHE A 24 -13.45 -11.26 -0.20
C PHE A 24 -13.59 -11.68 -1.66
N ALA A 25 -12.56 -11.48 -2.48
CA ALA A 25 -12.53 -11.81 -3.89
C ALA A 25 -12.69 -13.32 -4.14
N VAL A 26 -11.98 -14.15 -3.36
CA VAL A 26 -12.10 -15.63 -3.40
C VAL A 26 -13.54 -16.05 -3.08
N GLY A 27 -14.15 -15.52 -2.02
CA GLY A 27 -15.52 -15.82 -1.66
C GLY A 27 -16.51 -15.46 -2.77
N HIS A 28 -16.33 -14.32 -3.43
CA HIS A 28 -17.18 -13.87 -4.55
C HIS A 28 -16.95 -14.70 -5.81
N ALA A 29 -15.69 -14.99 -6.17
CA ALA A 29 -15.39 -15.82 -7.34
C ALA A 29 -15.98 -17.22 -7.20
N ARG A 30 -15.93 -17.82 -5.99
CA ARG A 30 -16.59 -19.11 -5.67
C ARG A 30 -18.12 -19.03 -5.83
N ALA A 31 -18.73 -18.00 -5.24
CA ALA A 31 -20.18 -17.82 -5.27
C ALA A 31 -20.72 -17.62 -6.69
N LEU A 32 -19.94 -17.00 -7.55
CA LEU A 32 -20.28 -16.73 -8.94
C LEU A 32 -19.83 -17.84 -9.93
N GLY A 33 -18.97 -18.76 -9.49
CA GLY A 33 -18.39 -19.81 -10.36
C GLY A 33 -17.48 -19.24 -11.45
N VAL A 34 -16.76 -18.14 -11.18
CA VAL A 34 -15.93 -17.44 -12.17
C VAL A 34 -14.44 -17.50 -11.81
N THR A 35 -13.57 -17.20 -12.79
CA THR A 35 -12.13 -17.17 -12.60
C THR A 35 -11.70 -16.04 -11.64
N LEU A 36 -10.81 -16.34 -10.70
CA LEU A 36 -10.09 -15.37 -9.87
C LEU A 36 -8.79 -14.96 -10.55
N MET A 37 -8.51 -13.66 -10.64
CA MET A 37 -7.28 -13.11 -11.18
C MET A 37 -6.60 -12.22 -10.12
N PRO A 38 -5.77 -12.79 -9.25
CA PRO A 38 -4.97 -12.02 -8.31
C PRO A 38 -3.80 -11.34 -9.04
N VAL A 39 -3.68 -10.04 -8.86
CA VAL A 39 -2.68 -9.20 -9.53
C VAL A 39 -1.78 -8.56 -8.48
N ILE A 40 -0.47 -8.77 -8.59
CA ILE A 40 0.53 -8.00 -7.87
C ILE A 40 1.30 -7.11 -8.84
N ALA A 41 1.28 -5.81 -8.57
CA ALA A 41 2.05 -4.84 -9.32
C ALA A 41 3.35 -4.52 -8.57
N TRP A 42 4.45 -4.36 -9.31
CA TRP A 42 5.73 -3.97 -8.76
C TRP A 42 6.42 -2.91 -9.61
N GLU A 43 7.20 -2.06 -8.98
CA GLU A 43 8.03 -1.05 -9.64
C GLU A 43 9.47 -1.12 -9.13
N PRO A 44 10.48 -0.84 -10.00
CA PRO A 44 11.85 -0.68 -9.54
C PRO A 44 11.96 0.56 -8.64
N PRO A 45 12.96 0.63 -7.74
CA PRO A 45 13.24 1.84 -6.98
C PRO A 45 13.39 3.07 -7.87
N GLY A 46 12.67 4.15 -7.54
CA GLY A 46 12.62 5.37 -8.37
C GLY A 46 11.58 5.34 -9.49
N GLY A 47 10.74 4.30 -9.55
CA GLY A 47 9.66 4.15 -10.51
C GLY A 47 10.10 3.62 -11.86
N ASP A 48 9.16 3.51 -12.79
CA ASP A 48 9.36 2.85 -14.08
C ASP A 48 10.40 3.54 -14.98
N SER A 49 10.49 4.87 -14.92
CA SER A 49 11.49 5.65 -15.66
C SER A 49 12.93 5.37 -15.19
N ALA A 50 13.12 5.02 -13.93
CA ALA A 50 14.42 4.65 -13.38
C ALA A 50 14.79 3.21 -13.75
N GLY A 51 13.83 2.36 -14.10
CA GLY A 51 14.03 0.95 -14.44
C GLY A 51 15.01 0.72 -15.58
N ARG A 52 15.13 1.67 -16.53
CA ARG A 52 16.12 1.60 -17.64
C ARG A 52 17.57 1.68 -17.18
N ARG A 53 17.84 2.09 -15.94
CA ARG A 53 19.17 2.22 -15.35
C ARG A 53 19.62 0.95 -14.61
N TYR A 54 18.72 0.00 -14.40
CA TYR A 54 19.02 -1.22 -13.67
C TYR A 54 19.34 -2.38 -14.59
N PRO A 55 20.32 -3.23 -14.24
CA PRO A 55 20.63 -4.44 -14.98
C PRO A 55 19.42 -5.41 -15.01
N PRO A 56 19.27 -6.21 -16.08
CA PRO A 56 18.15 -7.16 -16.20
C PRO A 56 17.98 -8.10 -15.00
N PHE A 57 19.08 -8.62 -14.45
CA PHE A 57 19.03 -9.55 -13.31
C PHE A 57 18.40 -8.95 -12.04
N LEU A 58 18.49 -7.62 -11.84
CA LEU A 58 17.79 -6.94 -10.74
C LEU A 58 16.30 -6.82 -11.03
N MET A 59 15.93 -6.62 -12.28
CA MET A 59 14.52 -6.58 -12.68
C MET A 59 13.86 -7.95 -12.44
N ASP A 60 14.55 -9.04 -12.80
CA ASP A 60 14.10 -10.41 -12.56
C ASP A 60 13.98 -10.69 -11.05
N ALA A 61 14.99 -10.29 -10.26
CA ALA A 61 14.95 -10.46 -8.80
C ALA A 61 13.78 -9.71 -8.14
N TRP A 62 13.38 -8.55 -8.63
CA TRP A 62 12.20 -7.83 -8.11
C TRP A 62 10.89 -8.46 -8.56
N ALA A 63 10.82 -9.00 -9.79
CA ALA A 63 9.68 -9.77 -10.24
C ALA A 63 9.49 -11.03 -9.39
N ASP A 64 10.56 -11.79 -9.15
CA ASP A 64 10.56 -12.97 -8.27
C ASP A 64 10.16 -12.63 -6.83
N ALA A 65 10.64 -11.50 -6.32
CA ALA A 65 10.23 -11.02 -5.00
C ALA A 65 8.75 -10.63 -4.94
N ALA A 66 8.18 -10.12 -6.03
CA ALA A 66 6.76 -9.82 -6.12
C ALA A 66 5.94 -11.12 -6.19
N GLU A 67 6.38 -12.11 -6.96
CA GLU A 67 5.74 -13.43 -7.02
C GLU A 67 5.73 -14.13 -5.65
N LYS A 68 6.88 -14.19 -4.97
CA LYS A 68 6.97 -14.74 -3.61
C LYS A 68 6.01 -14.03 -2.66
N ARG A 69 5.87 -12.72 -2.78
CA ARG A 69 4.93 -11.93 -1.97
C ARG A 69 3.47 -12.27 -2.27
N LEU A 70 3.15 -12.58 -3.54
CA LEU A 70 1.82 -13.03 -3.93
C LEU A 70 1.49 -14.39 -3.30
N LEU A 71 2.43 -15.35 -3.34
CA LEU A 71 2.28 -16.65 -2.70
C LEU A 71 2.13 -16.54 -1.19
N THR A 72 2.99 -15.76 -0.53
CA THR A 72 2.87 -15.46 0.90
C THR A 72 1.50 -14.85 1.26
N ALA A 73 0.96 -13.98 0.39
CA ALA A 73 -0.36 -13.40 0.61
C ALA A 73 -1.49 -14.46 0.55
N PHE A 74 -1.38 -15.47 -0.29
CA PHE A 74 -2.30 -16.60 -0.28
C PHE A 74 -2.17 -17.42 1.01
N ASP A 75 -0.95 -17.71 1.45
CA ASP A 75 -0.71 -18.47 2.69
C ASP A 75 -1.31 -17.72 3.89
N GLU A 76 -1.05 -16.44 4.02
CA GLU A 76 -1.57 -15.60 5.11
C GLU A 76 -3.09 -15.38 5.05
N ALA A 77 -3.65 -15.30 3.86
CA ALA A 77 -5.08 -15.04 3.69
C ALA A 77 -5.92 -16.30 3.83
N LEU A 78 -5.45 -17.43 3.29
CA LEU A 78 -6.28 -18.61 3.02
C LEU A 78 -5.63 -19.93 3.47
N GLY A 79 -4.35 -19.92 3.88
CA GLY A 79 -3.56 -21.12 4.14
C GLY A 79 -3.02 -21.78 2.87
N GLY A 80 -3.01 -21.05 1.75
CA GLY A 80 -2.51 -21.47 0.45
C GLY A 80 -3.40 -21.05 -0.71
N PRO A 81 -2.95 -21.25 -1.96
CA PRO A 81 -3.77 -21.00 -3.15
C PRO A 81 -5.02 -21.90 -3.18
N PRO A 82 -6.20 -21.37 -3.57
CA PRO A 82 -7.42 -22.15 -3.66
C PRO A 82 -7.32 -23.21 -4.77
N GLN A 83 -7.58 -24.47 -4.44
CA GLN A 83 -7.55 -25.59 -5.39
C GLN A 83 -8.89 -25.83 -6.08
N ASP A 84 -9.95 -25.29 -5.51
CA ASP A 84 -11.35 -25.43 -5.94
C ASP A 84 -11.82 -24.32 -6.88
N LEU A 85 -10.95 -23.38 -7.21
CA LEU A 85 -11.29 -22.18 -7.98
C LEU A 85 -10.27 -21.96 -9.11
N PRO A 86 -10.70 -21.81 -10.37
CA PRO A 86 -9.82 -21.39 -11.44
C PRO A 86 -9.12 -20.07 -11.08
N THR A 87 -7.80 -20.12 -10.94
CA THR A 87 -7.01 -18.98 -10.50
C THR A 87 -5.91 -18.66 -11.50
N LEU A 88 -5.83 -17.40 -11.95
CA LEU A 88 -4.85 -16.88 -12.89
C LEU A 88 -4.00 -15.79 -12.21
N PRO A 89 -2.93 -16.14 -11.50
CA PRO A 89 -2.07 -15.15 -10.83
C PRO A 89 -1.25 -14.34 -11.84
N MET A 90 -1.17 -13.04 -11.61
CA MET A 90 -0.45 -12.11 -12.47
C MET A 90 0.55 -11.28 -11.67
N VAL A 91 1.81 -11.27 -12.13
CA VAL A 91 2.89 -10.41 -11.64
C VAL A 91 3.21 -9.39 -12.72
N VAL A 92 2.88 -8.13 -12.49
CA VAL A 92 2.94 -7.11 -13.53
C VAL A 92 3.81 -5.94 -13.08
N ARG A 93 4.71 -5.50 -13.95
CA ARG A 93 5.51 -4.30 -13.72
C ARG A 93 4.68 -3.05 -13.99
N GLY A 94 4.70 -2.09 -13.06
CA GLY A 94 4.06 -0.80 -13.21
C GLY A 94 3.38 -0.31 -11.94
N ARG A 95 2.82 0.88 -12.00
CA ARG A 95 2.12 1.49 -10.86
C ARG A 95 0.87 0.71 -10.50
N PRO A 96 0.67 0.38 -9.23
CA PRO A 96 -0.42 -0.53 -8.83
C PRO A 96 -1.82 -0.11 -9.30
N GLY A 97 -2.15 1.19 -9.27
CA GLY A 97 -3.46 1.67 -9.73
C GLY A 97 -3.65 1.51 -11.24
N GLU A 98 -2.63 1.87 -12.02
CA GLU A 98 -2.62 1.78 -13.47
C GLU A 98 -2.70 0.32 -13.94
N VAL A 99 -1.86 -0.53 -13.34
CA VAL A 99 -1.84 -1.97 -13.63
C VAL A 99 -3.19 -2.61 -13.33
N LEU A 100 -3.78 -2.34 -12.17
CA LEU A 100 -5.07 -2.93 -11.79
C LEU A 100 -6.20 -2.50 -12.72
N ALA A 101 -6.27 -1.22 -13.09
CA ALA A 101 -7.26 -0.72 -14.01
C ALA A 101 -7.09 -1.31 -15.42
N ALA A 102 -5.83 -1.46 -15.89
CA ALA A 102 -5.52 -2.08 -17.18
C ALA A 102 -5.79 -3.59 -17.22
N MET A 103 -5.59 -4.29 -16.08
CA MET A 103 -5.83 -5.73 -16.00
C MET A 103 -7.34 -6.07 -15.88
N ALA A 104 -8.13 -5.16 -15.33
CA ALA A 104 -9.59 -5.25 -15.28
C ALA A 104 -10.20 -4.55 -16.50
N ASP A 105 -9.96 -5.13 -17.69
CA ASP A 105 -10.19 -4.54 -19.00
C ASP A 105 -11.55 -4.86 -19.62
N ARG A 106 -12.38 -5.69 -18.96
CA ARG A 106 -13.69 -6.11 -19.46
C ARG A 106 -14.82 -5.48 -18.64
N ASP A 107 -15.87 -5.06 -19.28
CA ASP A 107 -17.10 -4.57 -18.63
C ASP A 107 -17.70 -5.61 -17.66
N SER A 108 -17.43 -6.91 -17.90
CA SER A 108 -17.85 -8.04 -17.07
C SER A 108 -16.86 -8.37 -15.94
N ASP A 109 -15.78 -7.61 -15.77
CA ASP A 109 -14.88 -7.81 -14.64
C ASP A 109 -15.44 -7.19 -13.35
N LEU A 110 -15.05 -7.78 -12.23
CA LEU A 110 -15.22 -7.21 -10.90
C LEU A 110 -13.83 -6.94 -10.31
N LEU A 111 -13.45 -5.68 -10.22
CA LEU A 111 -12.18 -5.30 -9.63
C LEU A 111 -12.31 -5.10 -8.11
N VAL A 112 -11.55 -5.89 -7.33
CA VAL A 112 -11.53 -5.83 -5.88
C VAL A 112 -10.20 -5.27 -5.39
N VAL A 113 -10.24 -4.21 -4.60
CA VAL A 113 -9.05 -3.56 -4.04
C VAL A 113 -9.17 -3.34 -2.54
N GLY A 114 -8.08 -3.57 -1.82
CA GLY A 114 -8.03 -3.36 -0.38
C GLY A 114 -7.77 -1.90 -0.03
N ARG A 115 -8.51 -1.37 0.94
CA ARG A 115 -8.23 -0.04 1.50
C ARG A 115 -7.02 -0.12 2.42
N ALA A 116 -5.87 0.44 2.01
CA ALA A 116 -4.70 0.58 2.86
C ALA A 116 -4.79 1.85 3.71
N ARG A 117 -4.58 1.73 5.02
CA ARG A 117 -4.29 2.89 5.91
C ARG A 117 -2.79 3.21 5.83
N ARG A 118 -2.35 3.79 4.73
CA ARG A 118 -1.00 4.33 4.65
C ARG A 118 -0.98 5.79 5.09
N GLY A 119 0.11 6.22 5.77
CA GLY A 119 0.27 7.59 6.25
C GLY A 119 0.10 8.63 5.14
N ARG A 120 -0.32 9.84 5.50
CA ARG A 120 -0.66 10.94 4.56
C ARG A 120 0.45 11.25 3.55
N LEU A 121 1.73 11.12 3.94
CA LEU A 121 2.91 11.39 3.10
C LEU A 121 3.08 10.39 1.95
N HIS A 122 2.88 9.10 2.19
CA HIS A 122 2.99 8.07 1.14
C HIS A 122 1.85 8.19 0.11
N ARG A 123 0.67 8.63 0.54
CA ARG A 123 -0.49 8.84 -0.32
C ARG A 123 -0.31 10.04 -1.26
N ALA A 124 0.39 11.08 -0.80
CA ALA A 124 0.67 12.28 -1.60
C ALA A 124 1.64 12.02 -2.75
N TYR A 125 2.58 11.07 -2.58
CA TYR A 125 3.64 10.83 -3.57
C TYR A 125 3.28 9.74 -4.60
N TYR A 126 2.55 8.67 -4.18
CA TYR A 126 2.26 7.51 -5.05
C TYR A 126 0.78 7.38 -5.44
N GLY A 127 -0.08 8.30 -5.01
CA GLY A 127 -1.51 8.15 -5.17
C GLY A 127 -2.09 7.00 -4.33
N SER A 128 -3.40 6.87 -4.31
CA SER A 128 -4.10 5.73 -3.69
C SER A 128 -4.56 4.78 -4.79
N PRO A 129 -4.01 3.54 -4.91
CA PRO A 129 -4.48 2.59 -5.91
C PRO A 129 -6.00 2.43 -5.96
N PRO A 130 -6.73 2.36 -4.83
CA PRO A 130 -8.19 2.32 -4.87
C PRO A 130 -8.84 3.56 -5.50
N GLN A 131 -8.30 4.77 -5.25
CA GLN A 131 -8.84 6.00 -5.86
C GLN A 131 -8.59 6.03 -7.38
N TYR A 132 -7.41 5.58 -7.80
CA TYR A 132 -7.09 5.46 -9.23
C TYR A 132 -8.05 4.48 -9.92
N CYS A 133 -8.23 3.28 -9.34
CA CYS A 133 -9.13 2.27 -9.89
C CYS A 133 -10.58 2.79 -9.98
N LEU A 134 -11.09 3.46 -8.94
CA LEU A 134 -12.43 4.05 -8.96
C LEU A 134 -12.63 5.12 -10.06
N ALA A 135 -11.56 5.82 -10.44
CA ALA A 135 -11.63 6.88 -11.46
C ALA A 135 -11.38 6.37 -12.88
N HIS A 136 -10.69 5.22 -13.07
CA HIS A 136 -10.18 4.82 -14.39
C HIS A 136 -10.53 3.38 -14.79
N ALA A 137 -11.07 2.54 -13.91
CA ALA A 137 -11.49 1.19 -14.31
C ALA A 137 -12.76 1.26 -15.16
N GLY A 138 -12.80 0.48 -16.24
CA GLY A 138 -13.97 0.31 -17.10
C GLY A 138 -15.03 -0.66 -16.57
N CYS A 139 -14.86 -1.19 -15.34
CA CYS A 139 -15.69 -2.21 -14.74
C CYS A 139 -16.15 -1.82 -13.33
N ALA A 140 -16.96 -2.69 -12.70
CA ALA A 140 -17.37 -2.50 -11.31
C ALA A 140 -16.16 -2.63 -10.36
N VAL A 141 -16.01 -1.68 -9.41
CA VAL A 141 -14.91 -1.65 -8.45
C VAL A 141 -15.44 -1.75 -7.02
N ILE A 142 -14.92 -2.73 -6.26
CA ILE A 142 -15.22 -2.88 -4.84
C ILE A 142 -13.99 -2.54 -4.01
N VAL A 143 -14.13 -1.58 -3.08
CA VAL A 143 -13.07 -1.22 -2.12
C VAL A 143 -13.36 -1.88 -0.78
N VAL A 144 -12.54 -2.87 -0.41
CA VAL A 144 -12.71 -3.66 0.81
C VAL A 144 -11.96 -2.97 1.98
N PRO A 145 -12.66 -2.60 3.05
CA PRO A 145 -12.01 -2.05 4.24
C PRO A 145 -11.24 -3.15 4.99
N PRO A 146 -10.20 -2.80 5.78
CA PRO A 146 -9.55 -3.75 6.67
C PRO A 146 -10.54 -4.28 7.72
N SER A 147 -10.29 -5.47 8.26
CA SER A 147 -11.14 -6.08 9.28
C SER A 147 -11.29 -5.18 10.52
N ARG A 148 -12.35 -5.38 11.30
CA ARG A 148 -12.57 -4.61 12.56
C ARG A 148 -11.38 -4.78 13.50
N LEU A 149 -10.93 -6.01 13.71
CA LEU A 149 -9.78 -6.31 14.57
C LEU A 149 -8.50 -5.61 14.10
N THR A 150 -8.21 -5.61 12.80
CA THR A 150 -7.05 -4.89 12.24
C THR A 150 -7.16 -3.39 12.49
N ARG A 151 -8.37 -2.82 12.40
CA ARG A 151 -8.61 -1.40 12.69
C ARG A 151 -8.35 -1.07 14.15
N GLU A 152 -8.85 -1.89 15.08
CA GLU A 152 -8.68 -1.72 16.52
C GLU A 152 -7.21 -1.83 16.93
N LEU A 153 -6.47 -2.80 16.39
CA LEU A 153 -5.03 -2.96 16.63
C LEU A 153 -4.21 -1.78 16.09
N ASP A 154 -4.55 -1.27 14.92
CA ASP A 154 -3.89 -0.11 14.33
C ASP A 154 -4.21 1.18 15.11
N ASP A 155 -5.42 1.33 15.59
CA ASP A 155 -5.81 2.47 16.42
C ASP A 155 -5.09 2.42 17.78
N ALA A 156 -5.00 1.26 18.43
CA ALA A 156 -4.23 1.06 19.64
C ALA A 156 -2.73 1.38 19.44
N ARG A 157 -2.12 0.91 18.33
CA ARG A 157 -0.73 1.21 17.98
C ARG A 157 -0.51 2.69 17.67
N SER A 158 -1.51 3.38 17.11
CA SER A 158 -1.42 4.81 16.81
C SER A 158 -1.45 5.66 18.07
N VAL A 159 -2.31 5.31 19.05
CA VAL A 159 -2.38 5.94 20.37
C VAL A 159 -1.07 5.72 21.15
N TRP A 160 -0.54 4.50 21.13
CA TRP A 160 0.73 4.18 21.79
C TRP A 160 1.89 5.01 21.21
N ARG A 161 2.02 5.09 19.86
CA ARG A 161 3.05 5.91 19.19
C ARG A 161 2.89 7.41 19.46
N TRP A 162 1.66 7.89 19.63
CA TRP A 162 1.41 9.29 19.98
C TRP A 162 1.86 9.57 21.42
N ARG A 163 1.51 8.70 22.36
CA ARG A 163 1.92 8.81 23.78
C ARG A 163 3.45 8.82 23.94
N HIS A 164 4.16 7.93 23.25
CA HIS A 164 5.62 7.88 23.36
C HIS A 164 6.32 9.05 22.65
N ARG A 165 5.76 9.61 21.59
CA ARG A 165 6.28 10.84 20.97
C ARG A 165 6.05 12.09 21.81
N SER A 166 4.95 12.17 22.53
CA SER A 166 4.68 13.27 23.44
C SER A 166 5.52 13.19 24.71
N ALA A 167 5.75 11.96 25.24
CA ALA A 167 6.63 11.74 26.38
C ALA A 167 8.10 12.09 26.07
N GLY A 168 8.61 11.72 24.90
CA GLY A 168 9.97 12.09 24.45
C GLY A 168 10.16 13.60 24.24
N ARG A 169 9.10 14.34 23.86
CA ARG A 169 9.11 15.79 23.77
C ARG A 169 9.04 16.49 25.14
N ALA A 170 8.33 15.89 26.10
CA ALA A 170 8.28 16.40 27.46
C ALA A 170 9.65 16.26 28.15
N ALA A 171 10.29 15.09 28.01
CA ALA A 171 11.64 14.85 28.54
C ALA A 171 12.70 15.80 27.93
N GLN A 172 12.54 16.21 26.68
CA GLN A 172 13.46 17.13 26.02
C GLN A 172 13.24 18.60 26.39
N LEU A 173 12.09 18.93 26.99
CA LEU A 173 11.78 20.26 27.55
C LEU A 173 12.30 20.40 28.97
N ASP A 174 12.43 19.33 29.74
CA ASP A 174 13.01 19.31 31.09
C ASP A 174 14.54 19.46 31.08
N ASP A 175 15.21 19.16 29.96
CA ASP A 175 16.65 19.35 29.75
C ASP A 175 17.03 20.74 29.18
N LEU A 176 16.07 21.65 29.01
CA LEU A 176 16.41 23.01 28.63
C LEU A 176 17.03 23.72 29.86
N PRO A 177 18.25 24.31 29.75
CA PRO A 177 18.81 25.09 30.83
C PRO A 177 17.86 26.24 31.16
N GLU A 178 17.63 26.43 32.46
CA GLU A 178 16.85 27.53 33.02
C GLU A 178 17.20 28.85 32.33
N PRO A 179 16.23 29.72 32.01
CA PRO A 179 16.44 31.01 31.35
C PRO A 179 17.12 32.04 32.27
N GLY A 180 18.15 31.63 33.00
CA GLY A 180 18.92 32.43 33.95
C GLY A 180 20.29 32.93 33.45
N GLY A 181 20.62 32.72 32.21
CA GLY A 181 21.87 33.23 31.59
C GLY A 181 21.58 34.52 30.80
N ALA A 182 22.07 35.64 31.35
CA ALA A 182 22.02 37.01 30.84
C ALA A 182 21.85 37.10 29.31
N TRP A 183 20.70 37.61 28.88
CA TRP A 183 20.49 38.20 27.57
C TRP A 183 21.44 39.41 27.44
N ALA A 184 22.65 39.19 26.88
CA ALA A 184 23.45 40.29 26.42
C ALA A 184 22.77 40.90 25.19
N PRO A 185 22.50 42.21 25.17
CA PRO A 185 21.92 42.86 24.02
C PRO A 185 22.83 42.66 22.81
N TRP A 186 22.24 42.50 21.66
CA TRP A 186 22.85 42.31 20.35
C TRP A 186 24.02 43.27 20.03
N SER A 187 24.00 44.50 20.63
CA SER A 187 25.04 45.53 20.50
C SER A 187 26.39 45.24 21.14
N ALA A 188 26.56 44.11 21.85
CA ALA A 188 27.80 43.79 22.58
C ALA A 188 28.67 42.72 21.87
N ARG A 189 28.44 42.38 20.60
CA ARG A 189 29.35 41.49 19.85
C ARG A 189 30.56 42.30 19.31
N PRO A 190 31.79 41.87 19.58
CA PRO A 190 32.94 42.43 18.93
C PRO A 190 32.91 42.20 17.41
N PRO A 191 33.41 43.12 16.57
CA PRO A 191 33.51 42.95 15.14
C PRO A 191 34.44 41.75 14.80
N PRO A 192 34.18 41.07 13.64
CA PRO A 192 35.08 40.02 13.20
C PRO A 192 36.49 40.58 12.89
N PRO A 193 37.56 39.78 13.04
CA PRO A 193 38.91 40.21 12.70
C PRO A 193 38.97 40.56 11.20
N ALA A 194 39.71 41.64 10.90
CA ALA A 194 39.98 42.09 9.54
C ALA A 194 40.82 41.07 8.75
N PRO A 195 40.71 41.05 7.39
CA PRO A 195 41.39 40.07 6.54
C PRO A 195 42.90 40.18 6.58
#